data_7cc37344dc207edbb18732788a9b8a0e
#
_entry.id   7cc37344dc207edbb18732788a9b8a0e
#
_cell.length_a   1.000
_cell.length_b   1.000
_cell.length_c   1.000
_cell.angle_alpha   90.00
_cell.angle_beta   90.00
_cell.angle_gamma   90.00
#
_symmetry.space_group_name_H-M   'P 1'
#
loop_
_entity.id
_entity.type
_entity.pdbx_description
1 polymer ?
#
loop_
_entity_poly.entity_id
_entity_poly.type
_entity_poly.pdbx_seq_one_letter_code
_entity_poly.pdbx_strand_id
1 'polypeptide(L)'
;MSRLLPILACLLLLALSGWANSQGDKAYSSLIGSWEGPLVLGRDNMNLAFTFSVQEGNYSAVLISGGMGIYGMPADTVRIDGLNVIIRIPRLDLEFTGTLRLDETGEKIIRIDGDWFQYSEMVPVVLLPVDEPTF
;
A
#
# COMPACT_ATOMS: atom_id res chain seq x y z
N MET A 1 19.66 -46.68 7.70
CA MET A 1 18.58 -46.13 8.54
C MET A 1 18.85 -44.71 9.01
N SER A 2 20.08 -44.27 9.11
CA SER A 2 20.44 -42.87 9.44
C SER A 2 20.20 -41.86 8.31
N ARG A 3 19.83 -42.33 7.11
CA ARG A 3 19.60 -41.47 5.93
C ARG A 3 18.26 -40.73 5.92
N LEU A 4 17.32 -41.10 6.80
CA LEU A 4 16.00 -40.45 6.85
C LEU A 4 15.97 -39.21 7.73
N LEU A 5 16.90 -39.03 8.65
CA LEU A 5 16.98 -37.88 9.56
C LEU A 5 17.24 -36.54 8.87
N PRO A 6 18.15 -36.42 7.88
CA PRO A 6 18.35 -35.12 7.20
C PRO A 6 17.18 -34.68 6.34
N ILE A 7 16.36 -35.58 5.84
CA ILE A 7 15.17 -35.25 5.04
C ILE A 7 14.07 -34.64 5.91
N LEU A 8 13.88 -35.15 7.13
CA LEU A 8 12.92 -34.63 8.09
C LEU A 8 13.29 -33.24 8.57
N ALA A 9 14.57 -32.96 8.76
CA ALA A 9 15.04 -31.62 9.17
C ALA A 9 14.80 -30.57 8.07
N CYS A 10 14.97 -30.92 6.81
CA CYS A 10 14.68 -30.02 5.68
C CYS A 10 13.17 -29.70 5.55
N LEU A 11 12.30 -30.67 5.80
CA LEU A 11 10.86 -30.48 5.77
C LEU A 11 10.38 -29.56 6.89
N LEU A 12 10.97 -29.63 8.07
CA LEU A 12 10.67 -28.75 9.19
C LEU A 12 11.09 -27.30 8.92
N LEU A 13 12.21 -27.09 8.27
CA LEU A 13 12.68 -25.75 7.89
C LEU A 13 11.78 -25.10 6.84
N LEU A 14 11.27 -25.86 5.88
CA LEU A 14 10.32 -25.38 4.87
C LEU A 14 8.98 -24.98 5.48
N ALA A 15 8.50 -25.73 6.48
CA ALA A 15 7.26 -25.40 7.18
C ALA A 15 7.38 -24.10 7.97
N LEU A 16 8.53 -23.82 8.58
CA LEU A 16 8.79 -22.56 9.30
C LEU A 16 8.87 -21.36 8.37
N SER A 17 9.45 -21.52 7.18
CA SER A 17 9.51 -20.46 6.17
C SER A 17 8.13 -20.09 5.63
N GLY A 18 7.24 -21.08 5.43
CA GLY A 18 5.87 -20.85 4.99
C GLY A 18 5.04 -20.10 6.03
N TRP A 19 5.33 -20.29 7.30
CA TRP A 19 4.61 -19.61 8.39
C TRP A 19 4.94 -18.13 8.49
N ALA A 20 6.17 -17.74 8.24
CA ALA A 20 6.61 -16.35 8.30
C ALA A 20 5.95 -15.46 7.23
N ASN A 21 5.57 -16.02 6.07
CA ASN A 21 4.98 -15.28 4.96
C ASN A 21 3.45 -15.18 5.03
N SER A 22 2.76 -15.99 5.86
CA SER A 22 1.29 -16.07 5.86
C SER A 22 0.61 -14.86 6.49
N GLN A 23 1.27 -14.12 7.39
CA GLN A 23 0.69 -12.93 8.04
C GLN A 23 0.62 -11.73 7.10
N GLY A 24 1.62 -11.52 6.25
CA GLY A 24 1.61 -10.44 5.27
C GLY A 24 0.50 -10.58 4.23
N ASP A 25 0.28 -11.80 3.74
CA ASP A 25 -0.73 -12.09 2.71
C ASP A 25 -2.16 -11.81 3.18
N LYS A 26 -2.47 -12.04 4.45
CA LYS A 26 -3.81 -11.76 5.00
C LYS A 26 -4.11 -10.27 5.09
N ALA A 27 -3.12 -9.46 5.47
CA ALA A 27 -3.29 -8.02 5.64
C ALA A 27 -3.52 -7.33 4.29
N TYR A 28 -2.86 -7.78 3.23
CA TYR A 28 -2.91 -7.13 1.93
C TYR A 28 -4.30 -7.13 1.30
N SER A 29 -5.15 -8.10 1.60
CA SER A 29 -6.53 -8.08 1.11
C SER A 29 -7.31 -6.87 1.63
N SER A 30 -6.96 -6.34 2.80
CA SER A 30 -7.59 -5.16 3.37
C SER A 30 -7.12 -3.85 2.73
N LEU A 31 -6.07 -3.89 1.90
CA LEU A 31 -5.63 -2.72 1.14
C LEU A 31 -6.58 -2.40 -0.02
N ILE A 32 -7.27 -3.40 -0.55
CA ILE A 32 -8.22 -3.21 -1.66
C ILE A 32 -9.31 -2.24 -1.25
N GLY A 33 -9.57 -1.23 -2.08
CA GLY A 33 -10.56 -0.19 -1.82
C GLY A 33 -9.93 1.18 -1.81
N SER A 34 -10.62 2.14 -1.20
CA SER A 34 -10.24 3.55 -1.25
C SER A 34 -9.66 4.04 0.08
N TRP A 35 -8.63 4.85 -0.04
CA TRP A 35 -7.90 5.43 1.08
C TRP A 35 -7.75 6.91 0.85
N GLU A 36 -8.21 7.72 1.80
CA GLU A 36 -8.34 9.16 1.63
C GLU A 36 -7.66 9.91 2.75
N GLY A 37 -7.09 11.06 2.44
CA GLY A 37 -6.51 11.94 3.44
C GLY A 37 -6.28 13.35 2.92
N PRO A 38 -6.01 14.28 3.83
CA PRO A 38 -5.71 15.66 3.45
C PRO A 38 -4.29 15.78 2.91
N LEU A 39 -4.14 16.59 1.88
CA LEU A 39 -2.85 17.01 1.35
C LEU A 39 -2.77 18.52 1.49
N VAL A 40 -1.82 19.01 2.29
CA VAL A 40 -1.63 20.43 2.49
C VAL A 40 -0.40 20.88 1.72
N LEU A 41 -0.63 21.63 0.63
CA LEU A 41 0.41 22.20 -0.22
C LEU A 41 0.40 23.73 -0.04
N GLY A 42 1.36 24.24 0.71
CA GLY A 42 1.40 25.66 1.04
C GLY A 42 0.18 26.08 1.85
N ARG A 43 -0.66 26.96 1.28
CA ARG A 43 -1.90 27.41 1.90
C ARG A 43 -3.12 26.59 1.48
N ASP A 44 -2.95 25.75 0.45
CA ASP A 44 -4.06 24.99 -0.11
C ASP A 44 -4.21 23.68 0.62
N ASN A 45 -5.41 23.42 1.11
CA ASN A 45 -5.77 22.14 1.70
C ASN A 45 -6.54 21.35 0.66
N MET A 46 -5.88 20.36 0.10
CA MET A 46 -6.45 19.46 -0.90
C MET A 46 -6.68 18.09 -0.27
N ASN A 47 -7.70 17.39 -0.72
CA ASN A 47 -7.89 16.00 -0.37
C ASN A 47 -7.42 15.14 -1.53
N LEU A 48 -6.87 13.99 -1.19
CA LEU A 48 -6.53 12.98 -2.17
C LEU A 48 -7.03 11.63 -1.73
N ALA A 49 -7.27 10.77 -2.68
CA ALA A 49 -7.59 9.38 -2.45
C ALA A 49 -6.85 8.49 -3.44
N PHE A 50 -6.42 7.33 -2.96
CA PHE A 50 -5.98 6.24 -3.82
C PHE A 50 -6.99 5.11 -3.70
N THR A 51 -7.42 4.57 -4.83
CA THR A 51 -8.24 3.37 -4.88
C THR A 51 -7.39 2.23 -5.40
N PHE A 52 -7.20 1.23 -4.55
CA PHE A 52 -6.39 0.05 -4.87
C PHE A 52 -7.26 -1.09 -5.37
N SER A 53 -6.74 -1.78 -6.38
CA SER A 53 -7.34 -3.00 -6.91
C SER A 53 -6.25 -4.01 -7.24
N VAL A 54 -6.64 -5.26 -7.48
CA VAL A 54 -5.74 -6.33 -7.90
C VAL A 54 -6.20 -6.87 -9.23
N GLN A 55 -5.29 -6.93 -10.19
CA GLN A 55 -5.54 -7.52 -11.49
C GLN A 55 -4.41 -8.50 -11.81
N GLU A 56 -4.75 -9.75 -12.07
CA GLU A 56 -3.78 -10.79 -12.41
C GLU A 56 -2.63 -10.92 -11.39
N GLY A 57 -2.98 -10.79 -10.09
CA GLY A 57 -2.00 -10.88 -9.01
C GLY A 57 -1.19 -9.62 -8.77
N ASN A 58 -1.39 -8.56 -9.55
CA ASN A 58 -0.67 -7.30 -9.42
C ASN A 58 -1.57 -6.20 -8.85
N TYR A 59 -1.04 -5.42 -7.93
CA TYR A 59 -1.73 -4.25 -7.40
C TYR A 59 -1.71 -3.11 -8.39
N SER A 60 -2.83 -2.42 -8.49
CA SER A 60 -2.96 -1.17 -9.22
C SER A 60 -3.62 -0.13 -8.33
N ALA A 61 -3.42 1.14 -8.65
CA ALA A 61 -4.01 2.23 -7.91
C ALA A 61 -4.43 3.35 -8.85
N VAL A 62 -5.48 4.04 -8.47
CA VAL A 62 -6.00 5.21 -9.19
C VAL A 62 -6.02 6.38 -8.23
N LEU A 63 -5.46 7.52 -8.66
CA LEU A 63 -5.45 8.75 -7.88
C LEU A 63 -6.68 9.58 -8.17
N ILE A 64 -7.34 10.05 -7.12
CA ILE A 64 -8.43 11.01 -7.18
C ILE A 64 -8.07 12.19 -6.29
N SER A 65 -8.13 13.40 -6.83
CA SER A 65 -7.97 14.64 -6.08
C SER A 65 -8.75 15.76 -6.73
N GLY A 66 -9.88 16.12 -6.16
CA GLY A 66 -10.71 17.20 -6.67
C GLY A 66 -10.00 18.54 -6.67
N GLY A 67 -9.17 18.82 -5.66
CA GLY A 67 -8.38 20.04 -5.57
C GLY A 67 -7.36 20.20 -6.70
N MET A 68 -6.88 19.09 -7.25
CA MET A 68 -5.97 19.10 -8.41
C MET A 68 -6.69 18.87 -9.75
N GLY A 69 -8.01 18.70 -9.73
CA GLY A 69 -8.78 18.40 -10.94
C GLY A 69 -8.54 17.02 -11.50
N ILE A 70 -8.14 16.06 -10.66
CA ILE A 70 -7.82 14.69 -11.05
C ILE A 70 -8.94 13.78 -10.57
N TYR A 71 -9.59 13.07 -11.50
CA TYR A 71 -10.74 12.23 -11.20
C TYR A 71 -10.55 10.79 -11.68
N GLY A 72 -9.37 10.25 -11.49
CA GLY A 72 -9.08 8.86 -11.82
C GLY A 72 -7.83 8.69 -12.67
N MET A 73 -6.69 9.14 -12.15
CA MET A 73 -5.40 8.98 -12.81
C MET A 73 -4.81 7.63 -12.41
N PRO A 74 -4.65 6.68 -13.35
CA PRO A 74 -4.02 5.40 -13.03
C PRO A 74 -2.54 5.59 -12.73
N ALA A 75 -2.05 4.92 -11.69
CA ALA A 75 -0.63 4.89 -11.39
C ALA A 75 0.11 4.03 -12.41
N ASP A 76 1.30 4.47 -12.80
CA ASP A 76 2.16 3.70 -13.69
C ASP A 76 2.77 2.50 -12.97
N THR A 77 3.08 2.67 -11.68
CA THR A 77 3.69 1.63 -10.86
C THR A 77 3.08 1.64 -9.48
N VAL A 78 2.70 0.46 -8.99
CA VAL A 78 2.35 0.22 -7.60
C VAL A 78 3.19 -0.95 -7.11
N ARG A 79 4.01 -0.72 -6.11
CA ARG A 79 4.89 -1.73 -5.56
C ARG A 79 4.66 -1.88 -4.07
N ILE A 80 4.49 -3.11 -3.62
CA ILE A 80 4.36 -3.43 -2.20
C ILE A 80 5.50 -4.34 -1.81
N ASP A 81 6.25 -3.92 -0.81
CA ASP A 81 7.39 -4.67 -0.28
C ASP A 81 7.25 -4.69 1.25
N GLY A 82 6.83 -5.84 1.79
CA GLY A 82 6.49 -5.93 3.20
C GLY A 82 5.36 -4.97 3.57
N LEU A 83 5.62 -4.04 4.47
CA LEU A 83 4.66 -3.02 4.88
C LEU A 83 4.88 -1.68 4.17
N ASN A 84 5.73 -1.65 3.16
CA ASN A 84 5.99 -0.43 2.39
C ASN A 84 5.23 -0.47 1.07
N VAL A 85 4.62 0.65 0.72
CA VAL A 85 3.94 0.83 -0.56
C VAL A 85 4.57 2.00 -1.29
N ILE A 86 4.81 1.84 -2.59
CA ILE A 86 5.35 2.88 -3.46
C ILE A 86 4.42 3.01 -4.65
N ILE A 87 3.96 4.24 -4.90
CA ILE A 87 3.10 4.56 -6.03
C ILE A 87 3.79 5.64 -6.86
N ARG A 88 3.93 5.41 -8.16
CA ARG A 88 4.57 6.36 -9.07
C ARG A 88 3.63 6.75 -10.19
N ILE A 89 3.52 8.07 -10.40
CA ILE A 89 2.80 8.67 -11.52
C ILE A 89 3.73 9.71 -12.15
N PRO A 90 4.67 9.29 -13.04
CA PRO A 90 5.67 10.19 -13.61
C PRO A 90 5.10 11.41 -14.35
N ARG A 91 3.94 11.26 -14.99
CA ARG A 91 3.24 12.35 -15.65
C ARG A 91 2.97 13.54 -14.73
N LEU A 92 2.78 13.27 -13.45
CA LEU A 92 2.50 14.28 -12.43
C LEU A 92 3.75 14.63 -11.63
N ASP A 93 4.91 14.09 -12.00
CA ASP A 93 6.13 14.18 -11.20
C ASP A 93 5.87 13.73 -9.75
N LEU A 94 5.10 12.65 -9.59
CA LEU A 94 4.61 12.20 -8.30
C LEU A 94 5.18 10.84 -7.92
N GLU A 95 5.67 10.79 -6.69
CA GLU A 95 5.98 9.54 -6.00
C GLU A 95 5.37 9.60 -4.60
N PHE A 96 4.54 8.61 -4.29
CA PHE A 96 4.00 8.44 -2.96
C PHE A 96 4.62 7.19 -2.34
N THR A 97 5.20 7.34 -1.16
CA THR A 97 5.73 6.22 -0.38
C THR A 97 4.98 6.16 0.94
N GLY A 98 4.57 4.97 1.33
CA GLY A 98 3.80 4.82 2.56
C GLY A 98 4.18 3.58 3.33
N THR A 99 3.86 3.62 4.62
CA THR A 99 3.96 2.47 5.52
C THR A 99 2.54 2.03 5.89
N LEU A 100 2.26 0.77 5.63
CA LEU A 100 0.97 0.16 5.97
C LEU A 100 0.95 -0.12 7.48
N ARG A 101 -0.01 0.47 8.19
CA ARG A 101 -0.18 0.27 9.63
C ARG A 101 -1.25 -0.76 9.90
N LEU A 102 -0.88 -1.79 10.63
CA LEU A 102 -1.78 -2.90 10.96
C LEU A 102 -2.50 -2.65 12.28
N ASP A 103 -3.65 -3.31 12.44
CA ASP A 103 -4.34 -3.35 13.72
C ASP A 103 -3.57 -4.19 14.74
N GLU A 104 -4.09 -4.29 15.95
CA GLU A 104 -3.44 -5.03 17.05
C GLU A 104 -3.23 -6.51 16.73
N THR A 105 -4.10 -7.09 15.92
CA THR A 105 -4.02 -8.49 15.53
C THR A 105 -3.04 -8.75 14.40
N GLY A 106 -2.61 -7.69 13.69
CA GLY A 106 -1.75 -7.83 12.52
C GLY A 106 -2.46 -8.35 11.28
N GLU A 107 -3.79 -8.38 11.26
CA GLU A 107 -4.57 -8.98 10.18
C GLU A 107 -5.15 -7.96 9.20
N LYS A 108 -5.27 -6.70 9.62
CA LYS A 108 -5.93 -5.67 8.82
C LYS A 108 -5.12 -4.40 8.78
N ILE A 109 -5.00 -3.79 7.60
CA ILE A 109 -4.41 -2.46 7.45
C ILE A 109 -5.46 -1.43 7.87
N ILE A 110 -5.11 -0.55 8.82
CA ILE A 110 -6.03 0.47 9.34
C ILE A 110 -5.67 1.87 8.91
N ARG A 111 -4.44 2.09 8.45
CA ARG A 111 -3.95 3.41 8.09
C ARG A 111 -2.73 3.28 7.18
N ILE A 112 -2.52 4.24 6.31
CA ILE A 112 -1.29 4.37 5.54
C ILE A 112 -0.63 5.69 5.93
N ASP A 113 0.54 5.60 6.55
CA ASP A 113 1.36 6.76 6.87
C ASP A 113 2.34 6.98 5.72
N GLY A 114 2.20 8.07 4.99
CA GLY A 114 2.96 8.26 3.77
C GLY A 114 3.55 9.65 3.61
N ASP A 115 4.34 9.75 2.56
CA ASP A 115 4.96 10.98 2.09
C ASP A 115 4.62 11.17 0.61
N TRP A 116 4.02 12.30 0.33
CA TRP A 116 3.73 12.77 -1.03
C TRP A 116 4.90 13.59 -1.52
N PHE A 117 5.58 13.10 -2.55
CA PHE A 117 6.72 13.79 -3.14
C PHE A 117 6.37 14.23 -4.56
N GLN A 118 6.33 15.55 -4.78
CA GLN A 118 5.98 16.14 -6.06
C GLN A 118 6.68 17.49 -6.21
N TYR A 119 7.23 17.74 -7.39
CA TYR A 119 7.92 19.01 -7.72
C TYR A 119 8.97 19.40 -6.68
N SER A 120 9.78 18.43 -6.25
CA SER A 120 10.84 18.59 -5.25
C SER A 120 10.34 18.94 -3.85
N GLU A 121 9.05 18.83 -3.58
CA GLU A 121 8.48 19.02 -2.25
C GLU A 121 7.99 17.70 -1.69
N MET A 122 8.23 17.46 -0.40
CA MET A 122 7.77 16.29 0.32
C MET A 122 6.79 16.73 1.41
N VAL A 123 5.61 16.13 1.40
CA VAL A 123 4.54 16.45 2.34
C VAL A 123 4.04 15.17 2.98
N PRO A 124 3.99 15.08 4.31
CA PRO A 124 3.42 13.92 4.99
C PRO A 124 1.91 13.86 4.77
N VAL A 125 1.40 12.65 4.55
CA VAL A 125 -0.01 12.40 4.32
C VAL A 125 -0.40 11.14 5.07
N VAL A 126 -1.50 11.21 5.83
CA VAL A 126 -2.10 10.04 6.46
C VAL A 126 -3.38 9.69 5.71
N LEU A 127 -3.45 8.46 5.22
CA LEU A 127 -4.62 7.96 4.51
C LEU A 127 -5.40 7.00 5.39
N LEU A 128 -6.72 7.21 5.45
CA LEU A 128 -7.64 6.35 6.18
C LEU A 128 -8.60 5.67 5.19
N PRO A 129 -9.07 4.46 5.50
CA PRO A 129 -9.99 3.76 4.62
C PRO A 129 -11.35 4.47 4.56
N VAL A 130 -11.89 4.57 3.36
CA VAL A 130 -13.22 5.11 3.09
C VAL A 130 -13.96 4.17 2.15
N ASP A 131 -15.30 4.15 2.24
CA ASP A 131 -16.09 3.33 1.32
C ASP A 131 -16.04 3.88 -0.11
N GLU A 132 -16.16 5.20 -0.23
CA GLU A 132 -16.02 5.90 -1.50
C GLU A 132 -15.30 7.23 -1.29
N PRO A 133 -14.48 7.69 -2.25
CA PRO A 133 -13.89 9.02 -2.17
C PRO A 133 -14.96 10.11 -2.09
N THR A 134 -14.72 11.14 -1.27
CA THR A 134 -15.72 12.17 -0.97
C THR A 134 -15.75 13.31 -1.98
N PHE A 135 -15.00 13.24 -3.06
CA PHE A 135 -14.91 14.31 -4.06
C PHE A 135 -14.72 13.74 -5.46
#